data_095e700990146f0e8255c74545494c1d
#
_entry.id   095e700990146f0e8255c74545494c1d
#
_cell.length_a   1.000
_cell.length_b   1.000
_cell.length_c   1.000
_cell.angle_alpha   90.00
_cell.angle_beta   90.00
_cell.angle_gamma   90.00
#
_symmetry.space_group_name_H-M   'P 1'
#
loop_
_entity.id
_entity.type
_entity.pdbx_description
1 polymer ?
#
loop_
_entity_poly.entity_id
_entity_poly.type
_entity_poly.pdbx_seq_one_letter_code
_entity_poly.pdbx_strand_id
1 'polypeptide(L)'
;MNTSSNAVVMTNREFFQQREYAALCRIPGVREIMGAYADQRPALEKQYPDAAFALKIVSNLFFHDRELTNIHMNAYTSILNGENLADARFRYNRDMESYHLRHNWD
;
A
#
# COMPACT_ATOMS: atom_id res chain seq x y z
N MET A 1 -24.53 9.48 -31.79
CA MET A 1 -23.61 8.56 -31.18
C MET A 1 -23.69 8.64 -29.67
N ASN A 2 -23.78 7.56 -29.16
CA ASN A 2 -23.94 7.46 -27.75
C ASN A 2 -22.58 7.24 -27.07
N THR A 3 -22.17 8.23 -26.33
CA THR A 3 -20.90 8.12 -25.61
C THR A 3 -20.92 7.05 -24.55
N SER A 4 -22.10 6.68 -24.06
CA SER A 4 -22.19 5.63 -23.06
C SER A 4 -21.79 4.28 -23.61
N SER A 5 -21.93 4.09 -24.95
CA SER A 5 -21.50 2.85 -25.57
C SER A 5 -19.98 2.72 -25.54
N ASN A 6 -19.29 3.84 -25.37
CA ASN A 6 -17.84 3.87 -25.26
C ASN A 6 -17.38 3.97 -23.83
N ALA A 7 -18.33 4.06 -22.91
CA ALA A 7 -17.98 4.07 -21.50
C ALA A 7 -17.30 2.74 -21.18
N VAL A 8 -16.13 2.85 -20.64
CA VAL A 8 -15.36 1.68 -20.27
C VAL A 8 -16.05 1.02 -19.11
N VAL A 9 -16.52 -0.19 -19.32
CA VAL A 9 -17.02 -1.01 -18.24
C VAL A 9 -15.82 -1.65 -17.59
N MET A 10 -15.38 -1.07 -16.50
CA MET A 10 -14.26 -1.59 -15.76
C MET A 10 -14.71 -2.74 -14.88
N THR A 11 -13.88 -3.77 -14.81
CA THR A 11 -14.04 -4.81 -13.79
C THR A 11 -13.73 -4.20 -12.43
N ASN A 12 -14.18 -4.85 -11.37
CA ASN A 12 -13.82 -4.43 -10.02
C ASN A 12 -12.31 -4.37 -9.83
N ARG A 13 -11.60 -5.33 -10.41
CA ARG A 13 -10.14 -5.38 -10.34
C ARG A 13 -9.52 -4.13 -10.97
N GLU A 14 -9.97 -3.77 -12.17
CA GLU A 14 -9.45 -2.58 -12.87
C GLU A 14 -9.75 -1.31 -12.10
N PHE A 15 -10.95 -1.21 -11.54
CA PHE A 15 -11.34 -0.07 -10.72
C PHE A 15 -10.41 0.09 -9.52
N PHE A 16 -10.16 -0.99 -8.79
CA PHE A 16 -9.27 -0.94 -7.64
C PHE A 16 -7.83 -0.66 -8.02
N GLN A 17 -7.37 -1.20 -9.15
CA GLN A 17 -6.02 -0.91 -9.63
C GLN A 17 -5.83 0.56 -9.96
N GLN A 18 -6.82 1.19 -10.61
CA GLN A 18 -6.75 2.62 -10.91
C GLN A 18 -6.77 3.46 -9.65
N ARG A 19 -7.62 3.10 -8.70
CA ARG A 19 -7.73 3.81 -7.43
C ARG A 19 -6.42 3.69 -6.64
N GLU A 20 -5.84 2.52 -6.62
CA GLU A 20 -4.56 2.26 -5.97
C GLU A 20 -3.47 3.11 -6.60
N TYR A 21 -3.37 3.10 -7.92
CA TYR A 21 -2.36 3.87 -8.63
C TYR A 21 -2.51 5.37 -8.34
N ALA A 22 -3.72 5.88 -8.39
CA ALA A 22 -3.98 7.28 -8.10
C ALA A 22 -3.60 7.64 -6.67
N ALA A 23 -3.90 6.75 -5.72
CA ALA A 23 -3.53 6.97 -4.32
C ALA A 23 -2.02 6.98 -4.14
N LEU A 24 -1.33 6.04 -4.76
CA LEU A 24 0.14 5.94 -4.68
C LEU A 24 0.81 7.16 -5.30
N CYS A 25 0.33 7.61 -6.46
CA CYS A 25 0.97 8.74 -7.15
C CYS A 25 0.86 10.06 -6.38
N ARG A 26 -0.03 10.15 -5.41
CA ARG A 26 -0.12 11.33 -4.56
C ARG A 26 0.91 11.34 -3.43
N ILE A 27 1.55 10.21 -3.18
CA ILE A 27 2.52 10.09 -2.09
C ILE A 27 3.89 10.54 -2.60
N PRO A 28 4.52 11.55 -1.96
CA PRO A 28 5.86 11.98 -2.37
C PRO A 28 6.85 10.80 -2.29
N GLY A 29 7.63 10.65 -3.34
CA GLY A 29 8.67 9.63 -3.41
C GLY A 29 8.25 8.33 -4.07
N VAL A 30 6.96 8.07 -4.25
CA VAL A 30 6.51 6.82 -4.87
C VAL A 30 7.04 6.70 -6.29
N ARG A 31 6.92 7.76 -7.09
CA ARG A 31 7.40 7.72 -8.47
C ARG A 31 8.91 7.53 -8.55
N GLU A 32 9.62 8.19 -7.65
CA GLU A 32 11.08 8.09 -7.59
C GLU A 32 11.51 6.66 -7.28
N ILE A 33 10.86 6.02 -6.31
CA ILE A 33 11.19 4.65 -5.94
C ILE A 33 10.81 3.67 -7.06
N MET A 34 9.63 3.85 -7.65
CA MET A 34 9.17 2.96 -8.72
C MET A 34 10.04 3.03 -9.96
N GLY A 35 10.61 4.20 -10.25
CA GLY A 35 11.48 4.39 -11.41
C GLY A 35 12.96 4.13 -11.15
N ALA A 36 13.32 3.79 -9.91
CA ALA A 36 14.73 3.66 -9.54
C ALA A 36 15.29 2.28 -9.89
N TYR A 37 16.59 2.25 -10.16
CA TYR A 37 17.31 1.00 -10.27
C TYR A 37 17.49 0.37 -8.89
N ALA A 38 17.71 -0.93 -8.85
CA ALA A 38 17.74 -1.69 -7.61
C ALA A 38 18.78 -1.15 -6.60
N ASP A 39 19.92 -0.66 -7.10
CA ASP A 39 20.97 -0.13 -6.24
C ASP A 39 20.65 1.24 -5.66
N GLN A 40 19.70 1.97 -6.27
CA GLN A 40 19.29 3.29 -5.82
C GLN A 40 18.14 3.25 -4.83
N ARG A 41 17.39 2.14 -4.83
CA ARG A 41 16.17 2.04 -4.01
C ARG A 41 16.38 2.19 -2.51
N PRO A 42 17.40 1.57 -1.90
CA PRO A 42 17.57 1.70 -0.45
C PRO A 42 17.71 3.13 0.05
N ALA A 43 18.43 3.97 -0.70
CA ALA A 43 18.59 5.38 -0.33
C ALA A 43 17.27 6.14 -0.47
N LEU A 44 16.54 5.87 -1.54
CA LEU A 44 15.23 6.52 -1.78
C LEU A 44 14.20 6.09 -0.74
N GLU A 45 14.22 4.83 -0.34
CA GLU A 45 13.30 4.32 0.69
C GLU A 45 13.57 4.98 2.04
N LYS A 46 14.82 5.29 2.34
CA LYS A 46 15.16 6.04 3.55
C LYS A 46 14.71 7.50 3.45
N GLN A 47 14.85 8.08 2.28
CA GLN A 47 14.45 9.47 2.04
C GLN A 47 12.94 9.65 2.07
N TYR A 48 12.20 8.65 1.60
CA TYR A 48 10.74 8.69 1.50
C TYR A 48 10.12 7.50 2.24
N PRO A 49 10.14 7.51 3.58
CA PRO A 49 9.66 6.35 4.34
C PRO A 49 8.17 6.07 4.16
N ASP A 50 7.35 7.09 3.94
CA ASP A 50 5.93 6.88 3.71
C ASP A 50 5.67 6.22 2.36
N ALA A 51 6.43 6.61 1.34
CA ALA A 51 6.35 5.98 0.02
C ALA A 51 6.80 4.52 0.09
N ALA A 52 7.88 4.26 0.78
CA ALA A 52 8.39 2.90 0.96
C ALA A 52 7.36 2.03 1.68
N PHE A 53 6.74 2.57 2.72
CA PHE A 53 5.68 1.86 3.46
C PHE A 53 4.50 1.55 2.54
N ALA A 54 4.00 2.54 1.80
CA ALA A 54 2.86 2.35 0.93
C ALA A 54 3.11 1.30 -0.14
N LEU A 55 4.28 1.35 -0.78
CA LEU A 55 4.65 0.37 -1.81
C LEU A 55 4.78 -1.04 -1.24
N LYS A 56 5.32 -1.15 -0.04
CA LYS A 56 5.42 -2.44 0.64
C LYS A 56 4.03 -3.02 0.91
N ILE A 57 3.11 -2.19 1.38
CA ILE A 57 1.77 -2.65 1.72
C ILE A 57 1.02 -3.11 0.47
N VAL A 58 1.04 -2.33 -0.61
CA VAL A 58 0.29 -2.70 -1.82
C VAL A 58 0.88 -3.93 -2.51
N SER A 59 2.13 -4.27 -2.24
CA SER A 59 2.78 -5.44 -2.82
C SER A 59 2.51 -6.73 -2.06
N ASN A 60 2.03 -6.64 -0.83
CA ASN A 60 1.86 -7.78 0.04
C ASN A 60 0.56 -7.65 0.85
N LEU A 61 -0.56 -8.07 0.27
CA LEU A 61 -1.86 -7.94 0.92
C LEU A 61 -2.41 -9.23 1.48
N PHE A 62 -2.04 -10.35 0.88
CA PHE A 62 -2.64 -11.63 1.24
C PHE A 62 -1.61 -12.56 1.85
N PHE A 63 -1.99 -13.13 2.99
CA PHE A 63 -1.15 -14.07 3.74
C PHE A 63 -1.98 -15.30 4.09
N HIS A 64 -1.32 -16.35 4.50
CA HIS A 64 -2.00 -17.53 5.02
C HIS A 64 -2.71 -17.26 6.34
N ASP A 65 -2.18 -16.32 7.10
CA ASP A 65 -2.72 -15.93 8.39
C ASP A 65 -3.73 -14.81 8.22
N ARG A 66 -4.96 -15.03 8.69
CA ARG A 66 -6.04 -14.05 8.57
C ARG A 66 -5.71 -12.77 9.34
N GLU A 67 -5.14 -12.88 10.52
CA GLU A 67 -4.82 -11.71 11.33
C GLU A 67 -3.79 -10.83 10.62
N LEU A 68 -2.76 -11.45 10.08
CA LEU A 68 -1.73 -10.72 9.34
C LEU A 68 -2.31 -10.06 8.10
N THR A 69 -3.18 -10.75 7.38
CA THR A 69 -3.88 -10.18 6.23
C THR A 69 -4.69 -8.96 6.64
N ASN A 70 -5.42 -9.05 7.76
CA ASN A 70 -6.23 -7.94 8.24
C ASN A 70 -5.37 -6.72 8.60
N ILE A 71 -4.21 -6.93 9.21
CA ILE A 71 -3.30 -5.83 9.53
C ILE A 71 -2.87 -5.11 8.25
N HIS A 72 -2.52 -5.86 7.21
CA HIS A 72 -2.11 -5.27 5.94
C HIS A 72 -3.28 -4.62 5.20
N MET A 73 -4.47 -5.21 5.26
CA MET A 73 -5.65 -4.64 4.63
C MET A 73 -6.08 -3.34 5.31
N ASN A 74 -5.91 -3.23 6.62
CA ASN A 74 -6.19 -1.97 7.33
C ASN A 74 -5.25 -0.86 6.84
N ALA A 75 -3.97 -1.17 6.69
CA ALA A 75 -3.00 -0.22 6.15
C ALA A 75 -3.33 0.15 4.71
N TYR A 76 -3.71 -0.83 3.91
CA TYR A 76 -4.08 -0.62 2.51
C TYR A 76 -5.28 0.32 2.40
N THR A 77 -6.29 0.12 3.24
CA THR A 77 -7.47 0.98 3.26
C THR A 77 -7.09 2.43 3.60
N SER A 78 -6.20 2.61 4.56
CA SER A 78 -5.71 3.94 4.92
C SER A 78 -5.01 4.62 3.74
N ILE A 79 -4.22 3.87 2.98
CA ILE A 79 -3.55 4.40 1.79
C ILE A 79 -4.56 4.83 0.74
N LEU A 80 -5.55 3.98 0.45
CA LEU A 80 -6.57 4.29 -0.55
C LEU A 80 -7.40 5.51 -0.15
N ASN A 81 -7.65 5.69 1.13
CA ASN A 81 -8.46 6.79 1.64
C ASN A 81 -7.68 8.10 1.80
N GLY A 82 -6.40 8.09 1.51
CA GLY A 82 -5.58 9.29 1.63
C GLY A 82 -5.34 9.74 3.06
N GLU A 83 -5.38 8.82 4.01
CA GLU A 83 -5.12 9.12 5.41
C GLU A 83 -3.66 9.49 5.63
N ASN A 84 -3.38 10.11 6.78
CA ASN A 84 -2.02 10.45 7.15
C ASN A 84 -1.18 9.18 7.25
N LEU A 85 -0.15 9.09 6.42
CA LEU A 85 0.64 7.88 6.31
C LEU A 85 1.57 7.65 7.49
N ALA A 86 1.99 8.72 8.17
CA ALA A 86 2.77 8.55 9.39
C ALA A 86 1.92 7.86 10.46
N ASP A 87 0.66 8.25 10.59
CA ASP A 87 -0.27 7.61 11.52
C ASP A 87 -0.58 6.17 11.12
N ALA A 88 -0.82 5.95 9.82
CA ALA A 88 -1.09 4.61 9.31
C ALA A 88 0.10 3.68 9.55
N ARG A 89 1.30 4.18 9.32
CA ARG A 89 2.54 3.43 9.55
C ARG A 89 2.74 3.11 11.02
N PHE A 90 2.43 4.07 11.88
CA PHE A 90 2.51 3.87 13.33
C PHE A 90 1.56 2.76 13.78
N ARG A 91 0.30 2.82 13.32
CA ARG A 91 -0.69 1.79 13.65
C ARG A 91 -0.29 0.42 13.11
N TYR A 92 0.20 0.38 11.89
CA TYR A 92 0.68 -0.85 11.28
C TYR A 92 1.83 -1.47 12.08
N ASN A 93 2.81 -0.67 12.44
CA ASN A 93 3.97 -1.15 13.21
C ASN A 93 3.55 -1.65 14.57
N ARG A 94 2.61 -0.95 15.23
CA ARG A 94 2.07 -1.38 16.52
C ARG A 94 1.34 -2.72 16.38
N ASP A 95 0.52 -2.87 15.36
CA ASP A 95 -0.24 -4.10 15.14
C ASP A 95 0.67 -5.27 14.79
N MET A 96 1.70 -5.01 13.98
CA MET A 96 2.69 -6.02 13.64
C MET A 96 3.51 -6.46 14.86
N GLU A 97 3.90 -5.51 15.71
CA GLU A 97 4.60 -5.83 16.93
C GLU A 97 3.75 -6.70 17.84
N SER A 98 2.49 -6.32 18.02
CA SER A 98 1.55 -7.11 18.82
C SER A 98 1.36 -8.52 18.24
N TYR A 99 1.27 -8.62 16.92
CA TYR A 99 1.16 -9.90 16.25
C TYR A 99 2.38 -10.79 16.53
N HIS A 100 3.57 -10.22 16.39
CA HIS A 100 4.82 -10.98 16.63
C HIS A 100 4.95 -11.41 18.08
N LEU A 101 4.54 -10.56 19.02
CA LEU A 101 4.58 -10.92 20.43
C LEU A 101 3.67 -12.10 20.74
N ARG A 102 2.52 -12.19 20.07
CA ARG A 102 1.58 -13.31 20.30
C ARG A 102 2.00 -14.60 19.60
N HIS A 103 2.81 -14.52 18.56
CA HIS A 103 3.13 -15.66 17.71
C HIS A 103 4.59 -16.12 17.79
N ASN A 104 5.40 -15.49 18.60
CA ASN A 104 6.82 -15.82 18.75
C ASN A 104 7.12 -16.62 20.02
N TRP A 105 6.14 -17.37 20.47
CA TRP A 105 6.29 -18.15 21.72
C TRP A 105 7.04 -19.44 21.53
N ASP A 106 7.08 -19.90 20.29
CA ASP A 106 7.65 -21.23 20.02
C ASP A 106 9.12 -21.14 19.63
#